data_a1b388e7fc4579de98f3922250cf7c25
#
_entry.id   a1b388e7fc4579de98f3922250cf7c25
#
_cell.length_a   1.000
_cell.length_b   1.000
_cell.length_c   1.000
_cell.angle_alpha   90.00
_cell.angle_beta   90.00
_cell.angle_gamma   90.00
#
_symmetry.space_group_name_H-M   'P 1'
#
loop_
_entity.id
_entity.type
_entity.pdbx_description
1 polymer ?
#
loop_
_entity_poly.entity_id
_entity_poly.type
_entity_poly.pdbx_seq_one_letter_code
_entity_poly.pdbx_strand_id
1 'polypeptide(L)'
;SDVCSSDLIIVEAILAHAAGNSTLDLKHELAKVAVEMQVIIDQKEAFKTVAESALRDRRSAFYIGRGLDAAVAVEAALKLKEISYVQTEGFAAGELKHGTISLIEEGTPVFALLTQTKTAGLVRGEIAQVTARGANAVIISSKALAKAGDAYVLPEVNELLMPLLTVIPAQLIAYYATLDRGLDVDRPRNLAKSVTVQ
;
A
#
# COMPACT_ATOMS: atom_id res chain seq x y z
N SER A 1 -17.47 -1.93 13.81
CA SER A 1 -17.52 -2.91 12.73
C SER A 1 -16.70 -2.35 11.58
N ASP A 2 -15.54 -2.90 11.43
CA ASP A 2 -14.60 -2.41 10.44
C ASP A 2 -14.95 -3.02 9.10
N VAL A 3 -15.78 -2.28 8.34
CA VAL A 3 -15.94 -2.58 6.93
C VAL A 3 -14.56 -2.31 6.33
N CYS A 4 -13.88 -3.37 5.94
CA CYS A 4 -12.57 -3.26 5.31
C CYS A 4 -12.73 -2.47 4.01
N SER A 5 -11.81 -1.57 3.68
CA SER A 5 -11.81 -0.82 2.41
C SER A 5 -11.92 -1.74 1.19
N SER A 6 -11.43 -2.98 1.30
CA SER A 6 -11.60 -4.03 0.28
C SER A 6 -13.06 -4.40 0.05
N ASP A 7 -13.87 -4.48 1.11
CA ASP A 7 -15.30 -4.83 1.00
C ASP A 7 -16.06 -3.72 0.27
N LEU A 8 -15.73 -2.45 0.54
CA LEU A 8 -16.34 -1.31 -0.13
C LEU A 8 -16.04 -1.30 -1.63
N ILE A 9 -14.80 -1.59 -2.03
CA ILE A 9 -14.42 -1.69 -3.46
C ILE A 9 -15.22 -2.79 -4.16
N ILE A 10 -15.38 -3.94 -3.51
CA ILE A 10 -16.17 -5.06 -4.06
C ILE A 10 -17.63 -4.68 -4.18
N VAL A 11 -18.21 -4.04 -3.14
CA VAL A 11 -19.60 -3.59 -3.15
C VAL A 11 -19.85 -2.54 -4.24
N GLU A 12 -18.97 -1.56 -4.39
CA GLU A 12 -19.06 -0.55 -5.44
C GLU A 12 -18.99 -1.17 -6.84
N ALA A 13 -18.08 -2.13 -7.05
CA ALA A 13 -17.98 -2.85 -8.31
C ALA A 13 -19.25 -3.66 -8.63
N ILE A 14 -19.86 -4.30 -7.63
CA ILE A 14 -21.13 -5.04 -7.77
C ILE A 14 -22.26 -4.07 -8.11
N LEU A 15 -22.37 -2.94 -7.41
CA LEU A 15 -23.41 -1.93 -7.65
C LEU A 15 -23.27 -1.30 -9.04
N ALA A 16 -22.06 -0.97 -9.48
CA ALA A 16 -21.79 -0.43 -10.81
C ALA A 16 -22.18 -1.43 -11.91
N HIS A 17 -21.89 -2.72 -11.71
CA HIS A 17 -22.29 -3.79 -12.63
C HIS A 17 -23.81 -3.95 -12.68
N ALA A 18 -24.48 -4.01 -11.52
CA ALA A 18 -25.93 -4.14 -11.42
C ALA A 18 -26.67 -2.94 -12.01
N ALA A 19 -26.10 -1.74 -11.94
CA ALA A 19 -26.62 -0.51 -12.55
C ALA A 19 -26.39 -0.42 -14.07
N GLY A 20 -25.73 -1.43 -14.68
CA GLY A 20 -25.38 -1.42 -16.11
C GLY A 20 -24.28 -0.41 -16.49
N ASN A 21 -23.60 0.16 -15.51
CA ASN A 21 -22.54 1.16 -15.71
C ASN A 21 -21.16 0.54 -15.97
N SER A 22 -21.06 -0.78 -16.00
CA SER A 22 -19.82 -1.51 -16.24
C SER A 22 -20.01 -2.65 -17.21
N THR A 23 -19.13 -2.73 -18.20
CA THR A 23 -19.01 -3.87 -19.13
C THR A 23 -18.06 -4.96 -18.63
N LEU A 24 -17.55 -4.80 -17.41
CA LEU A 24 -16.61 -5.72 -16.79
C LEU A 24 -17.30 -7.04 -16.46
N ASP A 25 -16.74 -8.19 -16.86
CA ASP A 25 -17.13 -9.48 -16.31
C ASP A 25 -16.65 -9.59 -14.87
N LEU A 26 -17.43 -9.02 -13.96
CA LEU A 26 -17.08 -8.87 -12.56
C LEU A 26 -16.78 -10.21 -11.89
N LYS A 27 -17.53 -11.26 -12.24
CA LYS A 27 -17.33 -12.59 -11.66
C LYS A 27 -15.97 -13.17 -12.05
N HIS A 28 -15.61 -13.05 -13.31
CA HIS A 28 -14.32 -13.49 -13.83
C HIS A 28 -13.16 -12.69 -13.19
N GLU A 29 -13.29 -11.38 -13.16
CA GLU A 29 -12.25 -10.50 -12.62
C GLU A 29 -12.04 -10.70 -11.10
N LEU A 30 -13.10 -10.86 -10.31
CA LEU A 30 -12.97 -11.14 -8.88
C LEU A 30 -12.37 -12.54 -8.62
N ALA A 31 -12.70 -13.54 -9.43
CA ALA A 31 -12.06 -14.84 -9.34
C ALA A 31 -10.56 -14.76 -9.62
N LYS A 32 -10.16 -13.96 -10.63
CA LYS A 32 -8.75 -13.69 -10.93
C LYS A 32 -8.06 -12.97 -9.78
N VAL A 33 -8.69 -11.92 -9.21
CA VAL A 33 -8.16 -11.22 -8.03
C VAL A 33 -7.89 -12.19 -6.89
N ALA A 34 -8.82 -13.11 -6.57
CA ALA A 34 -8.64 -14.08 -5.49
C ALA A 34 -7.41 -14.99 -5.71
N VAL A 35 -7.21 -15.44 -6.95
CA VAL A 35 -6.04 -16.27 -7.31
C VAL A 35 -4.74 -15.44 -7.14
N GLU A 36 -4.71 -14.21 -7.65
CA GLU A 36 -3.53 -13.36 -7.59
C GLU A 36 -3.21 -12.87 -6.16
N MET A 37 -4.23 -12.72 -5.30
CA MET A 37 -4.03 -12.50 -3.86
C MET A 37 -3.23 -13.64 -3.23
N GLN A 38 -3.57 -14.89 -3.55
CA GLN A 38 -2.85 -16.06 -3.04
C GLN A 38 -1.39 -16.08 -3.52
N VAL A 39 -1.16 -15.73 -4.80
CA VAL A 39 0.22 -15.63 -5.34
C VAL A 39 1.06 -14.63 -4.54
N ILE A 40 0.51 -13.47 -4.16
CA ILE A 40 1.21 -12.47 -3.35
C ILE A 40 1.48 -13.03 -1.94
N ILE A 41 0.50 -13.68 -1.31
CA ILE A 41 0.63 -14.26 0.03
C ILE A 41 1.69 -15.36 0.06
N ASP A 42 1.77 -16.18 -0.98
CA ASP A 42 2.77 -17.25 -1.09
C ASP A 42 4.21 -16.68 -1.19
N GLN A 43 4.35 -15.44 -1.64
CA GLN A 43 5.62 -14.71 -1.73
C GLN A 43 5.92 -13.83 -0.50
N LYS A 44 5.27 -14.06 0.62
CA LYS A 44 5.35 -13.22 1.84
C LYS A 44 6.78 -12.93 2.34
N GLU A 45 7.73 -13.83 2.12
CA GLU A 45 9.13 -13.63 2.55
C GLU A 45 9.83 -12.46 1.82
N ALA A 46 9.37 -12.12 0.61
CA ALA A 46 9.87 -10.93 -0.09
C ALA A 46 9.54 -9.65 0.71
N PHE A 47 8.36 -9.59 1.31
CA PHE A 47 7.93 -8.43 2.12
C PHE A 47 8.62 -8.36 3.47
N LYS A 48 9.05 -9.51 4.01
CA LYS A 48 9.93 -9.55 5.18
C LYS A 48 11.26 -8.85 4.88
N THR A 49 11.89 -9.22 3.79
CA THR A 49 13.14 -8.59 3.34
C THR A 49 12.96 -7.08 3.13
N VAL A 50 11.85 -6.67 2.51
CA VAL A 50 11.52 -5.24 2.33
C VAL A 50 11.34 -4.55 3.67
N ALA A 51 10.58 -5.12 4.60
CA ALA A 51 10.35 -4.52 5.91
C ALA A 51 11.65 -4.36 6.70
N GLU A 52 12.49 -5.41 6.75
CA GLU A 52 13.77 -5.38 7.44
C GLU A 52 14.73 -4.35 6.83
N SER A 53 14.83 -4.29 5.51
CA SER A 53 15.76 -3.36 4.84
C SER A 53 15.32 -1.90 4.89
N ALA A 54 14.01 -1.65 4.85
CA ALA A 54 13.48 -0.30 4.79
C ALA A 54 13.15 0.29 6.17
N LEU A 55 12.67 -0.52 7.13
CA LEU A 55 12.05 -0.05 8.37
C LEU A 55 12.83 -0.34 9.65
N ARG A 56 13.89 -1.18 9.57
CA ARG A 56 14.73 -1.46 10.75
C ARG A 56 15.31 -0.15 11.29
N ASP A 57 15.14 0.08 12.58
CA ASP A 57 15.59 1.29 13.30
C ASP A 57 15.01 2.63 12.81
N ARG A 58 14.03 2.61 11.89
CA ARG A 58 13.36 3.81 11.42
C ARG A 58 12.16 4.16 12.31
N ARG A 59 12.02 5.45 12.61
CA ARG A 59 10.91 5.98 13.43
C ARG A 59 9.77 6.54 12.61
N SER A 60 10.02 6.89 11.36
CA SER A 60 9.05 7.45 10.43
C SER A 60 9.17 6.84 9.05
N ALA A 61 8.07 6.84 8.31
CA ALA A 61 7.99 6.40 6.92
C ALA A 61 6.86 7.12 6.20
N PHE A 62 6.87 7.07 4.88
CA PHE A 62 5.82 7.64 4.05
C PHE A 62 5.30 6.61 3.04
N TYR A 63 4.00 6.68 2.76
CA TYR A 63 3.38 6.00 1.63
C TYR A 63 2.87 7.04 0.64
N ILE A 64 3.15 6.87 -0.63
CA ILE A 64 2.69 7.75 -1.69
C ILE A 64 2.03 6.99 -2.83
N GLY A 65 1.02 7.59 -3.43
CA GLY A 65 0.33 7.07 -4.60
C GLY A 65 -0.52 8.15 -5.26
N ARG A 66 -1.15 7.84 -6.39
CA ARG A 66 -2.09 8.75 -7.05
C ARG A 66 -3.35 8.01 -7.50
N GLY A 67 -4.48 8.71 -7.59
CA GLY A 67 -5.77 8.08 -7.89
C GLY A 67 -6.13 7.07 -6.81
N LEU A 68 -6.47 5.84 -7.20
CA LEU A 68 -6.80 4.76 -6.26
C LEU A 68 -5.61 4.40 -5.37
N ASP A 69 -4.38 4.48 -5.87
CA ASP A 69 -3.17 4.22 -5.08
C ASP A 69 -3.00 5.21 -3.92
N ALA A 70 -3.52 6.44 -4.02
CA ALA A 70 -3.48 7.40 -2.91
C ALA A 70 -4.34 6.94 -1.73
N ALA A 71 -5.52 6.38 -1.99
CA ALA A 71 -6.38 5.82 -0.96
C ALA A 71 -5.72 4.61 -0.28
N VAL A 72 -5.10 3.73 -1.09
CA VAL A 72 -4.34 2.59 -0.54
C VAL A 72 -3.12 3.06 0.27
N ALA A 73 -2.44 4.14 -0.15
CA ALA A 73 -1.32 4.71 0.60
C ALA A 73 -1.72 5.18 2.01
N VAL A 74 -2.90 5.80 2.15
CA VAL A 74 -3.44 6.21 3.46
C VAL A 74 -3.74 4.99 4.33
N GLU A 75 -4.38 3.97 3.78
CA GLU A 75 -4.67 2.71 4.48
C GLU A 75 -3.37 1.98 4.87
N ALA A 76 -2.40 1.89 3.96
CA ALA A 76 -1.10 1.29 4.22
C ALA A 76 -0.36 1.98 5.38
N ALA A 77 -0.38 3.30 5.40
CA ALA A 77 0.21 4.09 6.47
C ALA A 77 -0.49 3.83 7.81
N LEU A 78 -1.83 3.70 7.80
CA LEU A 78 -2.60 3.34 8.99
C LEU A 78 -2.18 1.95 9.50
N LYS A 79 -2.12 0.94 8.64
CA LYS A 79 -1.74 -0.43 9.04
C LYS A 79 -0.33 -0.47 9.63
N LEU A 80 0.62 0.22 9.03
CA LEU A 80 1.99 0.25 9.53
C LEU A 80 2.07 0.90 10.92
N LYS A 81 1.47 2.08 11.11
CA LYS A 81 1.54 2.77 12.42
C LYS A 81 0.77 2.09 13.54
N GLU A 82 -0.35 1.42 13.23
CA GLU A 82 -1.19 0.76 14.23
C GLU A 82 -0.47 -0.34 14.99
N ILE A 83 0.32 -1.16 14.30
CA ILE A 83 0.90 -2.37 14.88
C ILE A 83 2.40 -2.26 15.10
N SER A 84 3.16 -1.56 14.24
CA SER A 84 4.61 -1.41 14.36
C SER A 84 5.05 -0.16 15.12
N TYR A 85 4.14 0.79 15.34
CA TYR A 85 4.38 2.10 15.96
C TYR A 85 5.39 2.98 15.22
N VAL A 86 5.65 2.69 13.95
CA VAL A 86 6.39 3.58 13.07
C VAL A 86 5.45 4.74 12.69
N GLN A 87 5.86 5.97 12.98
CA GLN A 87 5.10 7.14 12.55
C GLN A 87 5.02 7.17 11.03
N THR A 88 3.84 6.91 10.49
CA THR A 88 3.68 6.76 9.05
C THR A 88 2.54 7.63 8.54
N GLU A 89 2.77 8.31 7.44
CA GLU A 89 1.77 9.12 6.76
C GLU A 89 1.60 8.68 5.31
N GLY A 90 0.35 8.69 4.85
CA GLY A 90 -0.01 8.39 3.46
C GLY A 90 -0.47 9.64 2.74
N PHE A 91 0.03 9.88 1.52
CA PHE A 91 -0.29 11.06 0.72
C PHE A 91 -0.65 10.74 -0.72
N ALA A 92 -1.46 11.60 -1.32
CA ALA A 92 -1.40 11.76 -2.76
C ALA A 92 0.00 12.26 -3.13
N ALA A 93 0.73 11.57 -4.03
CA ALA A 93 2.15 11.78 -4.27
C ALA A 93 2.52 13.26 -4.53
N GLY A 94 1.64 14.02 -5.21
CA GLY A 94 1.84 15.45 -5.44
C GLY A 94 1.85 16.32 -4.18
N GLU A 95 1.16 15.89 -3.12
CA GLU A 95 1.05 16.67 -1.87
C GLU A 95 2.34 16.67 -1.06
N LEU A 96 3.21 15.67 -1.27
CA LEU A 96 4.48 15.57 -0.57
C LEU A 96 5.34 16.85 -0.73
N LYS A 97 5.23 17.52 -1.88
CA LYS A 97 5.99 18.77 -2.19
C LYS A 97 5.59 19.96 -1.34
N HIS A 98 4.35 19.97 -0.82
CA HIS A 98 3.78 21.13 -0.14
C HIS A 98 4.14 21.23 1.34
N GLY A 99 5.34 20.75 1.71
CA GLY A 99 5.87 20.86 3.06
C GLY A 99 6.52 19.57 3.55
N THR A 100 5.84 18.45 3.47
CA THR A 100 6.30 17.15 4.00
C THR A 100 7.64 16.69 3.40
N ILE A 101 7.96 17.11 2.19
CA ILE A 101 9.26 16.82 1.55
C ILE A 101 10.46 17.33 2.38
N SER A 102 10.25 18.30 3.27
CA SER A 102 11.28 18.81 4.19
C SER A 102 11.68 17.79 5.27
N LEU A 103 10.86 16.75 5.49
CA LEU A 103 11.13 15.67 6.42
C LEU A 103 11.93 14.53 5.79
N ILE A 104 12.20 14.59 4.49
CA ILE A 104 13.01 13.59 3.79
C ILE A 104 14.48 13.84 4.09
N GLU A 105 15.11 12.87 4.70
CA GLU A 105 16.53 12.79 4.99
C GLU A 105 17.12 11.47 4.49
N GLU A 106 18.42 11.27 4.65
CA GLU A 106 19.12 10.09 4.17
C GLU A 106 18.51 8.79 4.74
N GLY A 107 18.09 7.92 3.86
CA GLY A 107 17.48 6.64 4.18
C GLY A 107 16.03 6.72 4.68
N THR A 108 15.35 7.89 4.61
CA THR A 108 13.91 7.97 4.92
C THR A 108 13.10 7.01 4.04
N PRO A 109 12.34 6.04 4.62
CA PRO A 109 11.56 5.10 3.83
C PRO A 109 10.38 5.81 3.15
N VAL A 110 10.31 5.69 1.83
CA VAL A 110 9.17 6.15 1.03
C VAL A 110 8.65 5.00 0.18
N PHE A 111 7.51 4.44 0.57
CA PHE A 111 6.82 3.40 -0.18
C PHE A 111 5.95 4.05 -1.25
N ALA A 112 6.21 3.75 -2.51
CA ALA A 112 5.47 4.28 -3.65
C ALA A 112 4.60 3.18 -4.27
N LEU A 113 3.29 3.42 -4.31
CA LEU A 113 2.31 2.56 -4.96
C LEU A 113 2.07 3.08 -6.38
N LEU A 114 2.19 2.18 -7.36
CA LEU A 114 2.23 2.57 -8.77
C LEU A 114 1.48 1.55 -9.63
N THR A 115 0.14 1.63 -9.58
CA THR A 115 -0.73 0.71 -10.31
C THR A 115 -1.66 1.40 -11.31
N GLN A 116 -1.71 2.74 -11.29
CA GLN A 116 -2.62 3.53 -12.12
C GLN A 116 -1.89 4.08 -13.36
N THR A 117 -2.27 3.60 -14.54
CA THR A 117 -1.62 3.94 -15.81
C THR A 117 -1.55 5.44 -16.07
N LYS A 118 -2.67 6.16 -15.83
CA LYS A 118 -2.78 7.61 -16.09
C LYS A 118 -1.84 8.45 -15.23
N THR A 119 -1.46 7.99 -14.07
CA THR A 119 -0.67 8.76 -13.10
C THR A 119 0.76 8.25 -12.91
N ALA A 120 1.10 7.13 -13.53
CA ALA A 120 2.40 6.46 -13.37
C ALA A 120 3.61 7.39 -13.59
N GLY A 121 3.60 8.18 -14.66
CA GLY A 121 4.68 9.12 -14.97
C GLY A 121 4.86 10.18 -13.89
N LEU A 122 3.77 10.68 -13.32
CA LEU A 122 3.79 11.67 -12.24
C LEU A 122 4.37 11.06 -10.96
N VAL A 123 3.91 9.87 -10.58
CA VAL A 123 4.43 9.17 -9.38
C VAL A 123 5.93 8.87 -9.55
N ARG A 124 6.39 8.43 -10.72
CA ARG A 124 7.82 8.23 -11.00
C ARG A 124 8.62 9.53 -10.85
N GLY A 125 8.07 10.66 -11.26
CA GLY A 125 8.68 11.98 -11.06
C GLY A 125 8.83 12.34 -9.59
N GLU A 126 7.81 12.06 -8.77
CA GLU A 126 7.87 12.29 -7.31
C GLU A 126 8.89 11.36 -6.62
N ILE A 127 8.94 10.08 -7.02
CA ILE A 127 9.95 9.14 -6.54
C ILE A 127 11.36 9.68 -6.81
N ALA A 128 11.63 10.15 -8.02
CA ALA A 128 12.93 10.74 -8.35
C ALA A 128 13.29 11.94 -7.47
N GLN A 129 12.29 12.79 -7.13
CA GLN A 129 12.50 13.94 -6.29
C GLN A 129 12.84 13.58 -4.84
N VAL A 130 12.18 12.59 -4.25
CA VAL A 130 12.47 12.15 -2.88
C VAL A 130 13.79 11.37 -2.83
N THR A 131 14.08 10.56 -3.83
CA THR A 131 15.35 9.82 -3.94
C THR A 131 16.54 10.80 -4.06
N ALA A 132 16.40 11.89 -4.82
CA ALA A 132 17.42 12.92 -4.92
C ALA A 132 17.71 13.65 -3.59
N ARG A 133 16.85 13.47 -2.58
CA ARG A 133 17.01 13.99 -1.21
C ARG A 133 17.44 12.93 -0.20
N GLY A 134 17.83 11.76 -0.69
CA GLY A 134 18.31 10.67 0.16
C GLY A 134 17.24 9.66 0.61
N ALA A 135 16.00 9.77 0.15
CA ALA A 135 14.99 8.77 0.51
C ALA A 135 15.35 7.36 0.04
N ASN A 136 15.07 6.37 0.88
CA ASN A 136 15.03 4.97 0.49
C ASN A 136 13.66 4.67 -0.14
N ALA A 137 13.57 4.78 -1.47
CA ALA A 137 12.33 4.58 -2.21
C ALA A 137 12.07 3.09 -2.47
N VAL A 138 10.97 2.58 -1.91
CA VAL A 138 10.48 1.21 -2.10
C VAL A 138 9.29 1.26 -3.04
N ILE A 139 9.44 0.76 -4.26
CA ILE A 139 8.42 0.88 -5.30
C ILE A 139 7.67 -0.44 -5.45
N ILE A 140 6.36 -0.40 -5.30
CA ILE A 140 5.44 -1.51 -5.55
C ILE A 140 4.60 -1.13 -6.77
N SER A 141 4.83 -1.81 -7.88
CA SER A 141 4.21 -1.46 -9.16
C SER A 141 3.39 -2.61 -9.74
N SER A 142 2.40 -2.29 -10.59
CA SER A 142 1.75 -3.32 -11.41
C SER A 142 2.70 -3.79 -12.51
N LYS A 143 2.49 -5.01 -12.99
CA LYS A 143 3.30 -5.63 -14.06
C LYS A 143 3.40 -4.75 -15.32
N ALA A 144 2.29 -4.09 -15.69
CA ALA A 144 2.26 -3.20 -16.87
C ALA A 144 3.14 -1.95 -16.71
N LEU A 145 3.41 -1.52 -15.47
CA LEU A 145 4.13 -0.28 -15.14
C LEU A 145 5.52 -0.53 -14.54
N ALA A 146 5.89 -1.80 -14.37
CA ALA A 146 7.11 -2.21 -13.71
C ALA A 146 8.37 -1.74 -14.44
N LYS A 147 9.38 -1.38 -13.68
CA LYS A 147 10.73 -1.06 -14.17
C LYS A 147 11.77 -1.81 -13.35
N ALA A 148 12.96 -1.95 -13.92
CA ALA A 148 14.10 -2.48 -13.20
C ALA A 148 14.36 -1.63 -11.93
N GLY A 149 14.53 -2.31 -10.78
CA GLY A 149 14.71 -1.67 -9.49
C GLY A 149 13.43 -1.49 -8.67
N ASP A 150 12.25 -1.79 -9.22
CA ASP A 150 11.03 -1.85 -8.40
C ASP A 150 11.13 -3.00 -7.40
N ALA A 151 10.80 -2.73 -6.15
CA ALA A 151 10.99 -3.68 -5.04
C ALA A 151 10.04 -4.88 -5.13
N TYR A 152 8.83 -4.65 -5.66
CA TYR A 152 7.87 -5.71 -5.89
C TYR A 152 6.99 -5.40 -7.09
N VAL A 153 6.71 -6.42 -7.90
CA VAL A 153 5.84 -6.33 -9.07
C VAL A 153 4.57 -7.13 -8.83
N LEU A 154 3.46 -6.42 -8.70
CA LEU A 154 2.14 -7.00 -8.51
C LEU A 154 1.67 -7.74 -9.77
N PRO A 155 0.98 -8.88 -9.62
CA PRO A 155 0.27 -9.53 -10.71
C PRO A 155 -0.71 -8.58 -11.41
N GLU A 156 -1.09 -8.91 -12.63
CA GLU A 156 -1.96 -8.07 -13.43
C GLU A 156 -3.43 -8.47 -13.29
N VAL A 157 -4.24 -7.55 -12.79
CA VAL A 157 -5.71 -7.61 -12.79
C VAL A 157 -6.26 -6.32 -13.38
N ASN A 158 -7.59 -6.21 -13.50
CA ASN A 158 -8.20 -4.96 -13.91
C ASN A 158 -7.75 -3.80 -13.01
N GLU A 159 -7.38 -2.67 -13.61
CA GLU A 159 -6.80 -1.51 -12.89
C GLU A 159 -7.71 -0.98 -11.76
N LEU A 160 -9.03 -1.07 -11.93
CA LEU A 160 -10.00 -0.66 -10.90
C LEU A 160 -9.98 -1.59 -9.67
N LEU A 161 -9.55 -2.83 -9.85
CA LEU A 161 -9.47 -3.83 -8.77
C LEU A 161 -8.05 -3.96 -8.18
N MET A 162 -7.07 -3.25 -8.73
CA MET A 162 -5.69 -3.25 -8.21
C MET A 162 -5.59 -2.92 -6.72
N PRO A 163 -6.41 -2.02 -6.13
CA PRO A 163 -6.37 -1.78 -4.69
C PRO A 163 -6.51 -3.04 -3.82
N LEU A 164 -7.30 -4.04 -4.28
CA LEU A 164 -7.46 -5.31 -3.59
C LEU A 164 -6.15 -6.11 -3.50
N LEU A 165 -5.28 -5.99 -4.50
CA LEU A 165 -3.96 -6.62 -4.50
C LEU A 165 -2.93 -5.75 -3.77
N THR A 166 -2.97 -4.43 -3.98
CA THR A 166 -1.96 -3.49 -3.49
C THR A 166 -1.95 -3.38 -1.96
N VAL A 167 -3.10 -3.61 -1.31
CA VAL A 167 -3.20 -3.58 0.15
C VAL A 167 -2.46 -4.75 0.82
N ILE A 168 -2.30 -5.89 0.15
CA ILE A 168 -1.66 -7.09 0.74
C ILE A 168 -0.17 -6.87 1.03
N PRO A 169 0.67 -6.38 0.10
CA PRO A 169 2.03 -5.96 0.40
C PRO A 169 2.13 -5.01 1.59
N ALA A 170 1.25 -4.02 1.67
CA ALA A 170 1.25 -3.07 2.76
C ALA A 170 0.99 -3.74 4.12
N GLN A 171 0.02 -4.66 4.18
CA GLN A 171 -0.28 -5.44 5.37
C GLN A 171 0.88 -6.36 5.76
N LEU A 172 1.50 -7.04 4.79
CA LEU A 172 2.64 -7.92 5.03
C LEU A 172 3.88 -7.14 5.49
N ILE A 173 4.16 -5.98 4.91
CA ILE A 173 5.24 -5.09 5.35
C ILE A 173 4.99 -4.63 6.80
N ALA A 174 3.77 -4.21 7.13
CA ALA A 174 3.42 -3.82 8.50
C ALA A 174 3.56 -4.99 9.49
N TYR A 175 3.10 -6.18 9.10
CA TYR A 175 3.24 -7.41 9.88
C TYR A 175 4.71 -7.72 10.20
N TYR A 176 5.57 -7.78 9.19
CA TYR A 176 6.98 -8.11 9.40
C TYR A 176 7.76 -7.00 10.11
N ALA A 177 7.44 -5.73 9.87
CA ALA A 177 8.01 -4.62 10.63
C ALA A 177 7.66 -4.70 12.13
N THR A 178 6.48 -5.20 12.45
CA THR A 178 6.04 -5.43 13.83
C THR A 178 6.82 -6.55 14.48
N LEU A 179 6.98 -7.68 13.78
CA LEU A 179 7.75 -8.84 14.26
C LEU A 179 9.23 -8.49 14.44
N ASP A 180 9.85 -7.76 13.51
CA ASP A 180 11.25 -7.33 13.59
C ASP A 180 11.53 -6.46 14.83
N ARG A 181 10.47 -5.76 15.31
CA ARG A 181 10.50 -4.95 16.54
C ARG A 181 10.18 -5.74 17.82
N GLY A 182 9.92 -7.04 17.72
CA GLY A 182 9.55 -7.87 18.87
C GLY A 182 8.18 -7.54 19.46
N LEU A 183 7.28 -6.96 18.65
CA LEU A 183 5.93 -6.55 19.07
C LEU A 183 4.89 -7.63 18.73
N ASP A 184 3.79 -7.63 19.48
CA ASP A 184 2.66 -8.53 19.26
C ASP A 184 1.69 -7.92 18.22
N VAL A 185 1.56 -8.58 17.08
CA VAL A 185 0.70 -8.13 15.98
C VAL A 185 -0.79 -8.22 16.34
N ASP A 186 -1.16 -9.19 17.17
CA ASP A 186 -2.55 -9.46 17.54
C ASP A 186 -3.05 -8.59 18.69
N ARG A 187 -2.13 -7.96 19.43
CA ARG A 187 -2.44 -7.15 20.61
C ARG A 187 -1.74 -5.79 20.58
N PRO A 188 -2.06 -4.96 19.57
CA PRO A 188 -1.51 -3.61 19.54
C PRO A 188 -1.98 -2.80 20.75
N ARG A 189 -1.06 -2.03 21.32
CA ARG A 189 -1.36 -1.21 22.49
C ARG A 189 -2.41 -0.15 22.17
N ASN A 190 -3.29 0.14 23.15
CA ASN A 190 -4.32 1.18 23.04
C ASN A 190 -5.39 0.94 21.95
N LEU A 191 -5.42 -0.23 21.34
CA LEU A 191 -6.45 -0.64 20.40
C LEU A 191 -7.26 -1.79 20.98
N ALA A 192 -8.59 -1.67 20.96
CA ALA A 192 -9.51 -2.73 21.34
C ALA A 192 -10.34 -3.17 20.13
N LYS A 193 -10.63 -4.47 20.01
CA LYS A 193 -11.48 -5.02 18.94
C LYS A 193 -12.92 -4.47 18.95
N SER A 194 -13.37 -3.92 20.06
CA SER A 194 -14.63 -3.20 20.19
C SER A 194 -14.44 -2.04 21.16
N VAL A 195 -14.74 -0.83 20.73
CA VAL A 195 -14.83 0.32 21.62
C VAL A 195 -16.22 0.29 22.23
N THR A 196 -16.33 -0.26 23.44
CA THR A 196 -17.48 -0.03 24.31
C THR A 196 -17.21 1.27 25.05
N VAL A 197 -17.61 2.39 24.47
CA VAL A 197 -17.71 3.65 25.19
C VAL A 197 -19.02 3.58 25.97
N GLN A 198 -18.93 3.51 27.28
CA GLN A 198 -20.03 3.89 28.17
C GLN A 198 -20.04 5.40 28.32
#